data_74545b7851f6601ff5fc02f132bd696d
#
_entry.id   74545b7851f6601ff5fc02f132bd696d
#
_cell.length_a   1.000
_cell.length_b   1.000
_cell.length_c   1.000
_cell.angle_alpha   90.00
_cell.angle_beta   90.00
_cell.angle_gamma   90.00
#
_symmetry.space_group_name_H-M   'P 1'
#
loop_
_entity.id
_entity.type
_entity.pdbx_description
1 polymer ?
#
loop_
_entity_poly.entity_id
_entity_poly.type
_entity_poly.pdbx_seq_one_letter_code
_entity_poly.pdbx_strand_id
1 'polypeptide(L)'
;MISEPLSFLVLLAALAIEVLAPAFHYHQFGEATRMARDACFSALFTCGTVLAVFSTIRAFRREVESGTLEMALAHPVSRTGFFLAKTLGALIAYLAFAATVFAAGLVMVAGAAIGGAIAAQAGDIARIYGPCFAAGLGAIVLPLVVGAALDRFARCRFVPTAFALAFVVSAASAVWFADLRLASRLAPVAVLLAFAAMVPLSAAAAFSFRFRANGAATACGVVVALMLPAMGGYFLSDALSAGGSVSWGYVGLAALATAPAVLFFLVLGTGFIKGRDAA
;
A
#
# COMPACT_ATOMS: atom_id res chain seq x y z
N MET A 1 -13.75 -1.79 2.61
CA MET A 1 -12.41 -2.25 2.27
C MET A 1 -11.56 -2.53 3.51
N ILE A 2 -11.30 -1.55 4.37
CA ILE A 2 -10.50 -1.76 5.60
C ILE A 2 -11.10 -2.82 6.54
N SER A 3 -12.41 -3.06 6.48
CA SER A 3 -13.10 -4.10 7.26
C SER A 3 -12.97 -5.53 6.71
N GLU A 4 -12.33 -5.69 5.57
CA GLU A 4 -12.12 -7.01 4.94
C GLU A 4 -10.90 -7.70 5.55
N PRO A 5 -10.99 -8.99 5.94
CA PRO A 5 -9.87 -9.71 6.53
C PRO A 5 -8.67 -9.81 5.57
N LEU A 6 -8.91 -9.87 4.26
CA LEU A 6 -7.86 -9.87 3.25
C LEU A 6 -6.99 -8.61 3.32
N SER A 7 -7.60 -7.43 3.54
CA SER A 7 -6.84 -6.17 3.62
C SER A 7 -5.86 -6.18 4.79
N PHE A 8 -6.29 -6.76 5.92
CA PHE A 8 -5.43 -6.88 7.09
C PHE A 8 -4.32 -7.94 6.89
N LEU A 9 -4.63 -9.07 6.24
CA LEU A 9 -3.62 -10.09 5.91
C LEU A 9 -2.55 -9.54 4.98
N VAL A 10 -2.94 -8.75 3.97
CA VAL A 10 -1.98 -8.11 3.05
C VAL A 10 -1.12 -7.08 3.80
N LEU A 11 -1.70 -6.33 4.74
CA LEU A 11 -0.94 -5.41 5.59
C LEU A 11 0.08 -6.17 6.46
N LEU A 12 -0.34 -7.25 7.11
CA LEU A 12 0.57 -8.08 7.91
C LEU A 12 1.70 -8.67 7.06
N ALA A 13 1.39 -9.13 5.85
CA ALA A 13 2.41 -9.63 4.92
C ALA A 13 3.42 -8.54 4.54
N ALA A 14 2.96 -7.32 4.25
CA ALA A 14 3.84 -6.20 3.94
C ALA A 14 4.77 -5.87 5.12
N LEU A 15 4.21 -5.73 6.33
CA LEU A 15 4.98 -5.47 7.55
C LEU A 15 5.96 -6.61 7.87
N ALA A 16 5.55 -7.87 7.65
CA ALA A 16 6.42 -9.02 7.84
C ALA A 16 7.62 -9.01 6.88
N ILE A 17 7.40 -8.67 5.60
CA ILE A 17 8.48 -8.53 4.61
C ILE A 17 9.49 -7.48 5.08
N GLU A 18 9.03 -6.32 5.57
CA GLU A 18 9.91 -5.25 6.04
C GLU A 18 10.71 -5.64 7.27
N VAL A 19 10.08 -6.29 8.24
CA VAL A 19 10.73 -6.74 9.49
C VAL A 19 11.72 -7.87 9.22
N LEU A 20 11.42 -8.77 8.27
CA LEU A 20 12.29 -9.89 7.91
C LEU A 20 13.46 -9.47 7.01
N ALA A 21 13.34 -8.40 6.23
CA ALA A 21 14.39 -7.98 5.31
C ALA A 21 15.77 -7.78 6.00
N PRO A 22 15.88 -7.15 7.18
CA PRO A 22 17.13 -7.04 7.90
C PRO A 22 17.67 -8.39 8.43
N ALA A 23 16.82 -9.42 8.59
CA ALA A 23 17.26 -10.74 9.07
C ALA A 23 18.15 -11.48 8.04
N PHE A 24 18.06 -11.12 6.76
CA PHE A 24 18.94 -11.63 5.71
C PHE A 24 20.32 -10.94 5.69
N HIS A 25 20.76 -10.47 6.81
CA HIS A 25 21.99 -9.70 7.02
C HIS A 25 23.27 -10.34 6.44
N TYR A 26 23.40 -11.67 6.48
CA TYR A 26 24.55 -12.38 5.93
C TYR A 26 24.77 -12.21 4.43
N HIS A 27 23.76 -11.79 3.69
CA HIS A 27 23.83 -11.59 2.24
C HIS A 27 23.94 -10.10 1.84
N GLN A 28 24.10 -9.20 2.80
CA GLN A 28 23.96 -7.75 2.57
C GLN A 28 25.25 -7.08 2.09
N PHE A 29 26.39 -7.75 2.11
CA PHE A 29 27.69 -7.20 1.67
C PHE A 29 27.96 -5.73 2.06
N GLY A 30 27.48 -5.30 3.22
CA GLY A 30 27.58 -3.90 3.69
C GLY A 30 26.47 -2.95 3.21
N GLU A 31 25.51 -3.40 2.39
CA GLU A 31 24.44 -2.55 1.84
C GLU A 31 23.08 -2.72 2.58
N ALA A 32 23.10 -2.90 3.90
CA ALA A 32 21.91 -3.15 4.71
C ALA A 32 20.80 -2.09 4.52
N THR A 33 21.18 -0.83 4.44
CA THR A 33 20.25 0.30 4.23
C THR A 33 19.56 0.25 2.87
N ARG A 34 20.30 -0.17 1.84
CA ARG A 34 19.75 -0.33 0.48
C ARG A 34 18.74 -1.47 0.44
N MET A 35 19.07 -2.62 1.03
CA MET A 35 18.15 -3.76 1.10
C MET A 35 16.87 -3.44 1.89
N ALA A 36 16.99 -2.78 3.04
CA ALA A 36 15.82 -2.37 3.83
C ALA A 36 14.92 -1.41 3.05
N ARG A 37 15.51 -0.44 2.35
CA ARG A 37 14.79 0.49 1.49
C ARG A 37 14.09 -0.22 0.32
N ASP A 38 14.80 -1.10 -0.37
CA ASP A 38 14.28 -1.82 -1.54
C ASP A 38 13.18 -2.81 -1.11
N ALA A 39 13.29 -3.42 0.07
CA ALA A 39 12.23 -4.24 0.67
C ALA A 39 10.98 -3.41 0.98
N CYS A 40 11.14 -2.21 1.57
CA CYS A 40 10.04 -1.30 1.84
C CYS A 40 9.28 -0.93 0.56
N PHE A 41 9.99 -0.49 -0.49
CA PHE A 41 9.34 -0.12 -1.74
C PHE A 41 8.74 -1.31 -2.49
N SER A 42 9.38 -2.47 -2.44
CA SER A 42 8.84 -3.70 -3.02
C SER A 42 7.57 -4.16 -2.29
N ALA A 43 7.55 -4.11 -0.96
CA ALA A 43 6.37 -4.43 -0.16
C ALA A 43 5.24 -3.43 -0.43
N LEU A 44 5.55 -2.14 -0.45
CA LEU A 44 4.61 -1.07 -0.75
C LEU A 44 3.95 -1.26 -2.12
N PHE A 45 4.76 -1.52 -3.16
CA PHE A 45 4.25 -1.70 -4.51
C PHE A 45 3.48 -3.01 -4.68
N THR A 46 4.09 -4.14 -4.31
CA THR A 46 3.50 -5.47 -4.55
C THR A 46 2.26 -5.69 -3.70
N CYS A 47 2.38 -5.55 -2.39
CA CYS A 47 1.24 -5.71 -1.48
C CYS A 47 0.19 -4.61 -1.69
N GLY A 48 0.64 -3.38 -1.97
CA GLY A 48 -0.25 -2.27 -2.29
C GLY A 48 -1.07 -2.50 -3.56
N THR A 49 -0.46 -3.00 -4.62
CA THR A 49 -1.16 -3.34 -5.88
C THR A 49 -2.15 -4.49 -5.68
N VAL A 50 -1.73 -5.55 -4.96
CA VAL A 50 -2.61 -6.66 -4.59
C VAL A 50 -3.82 -6.15 -3.80
N LEU A 51 -3.58 -5.32 -2.78
CA LEU A 51 -4.66 -4.72 -1.99
C LEU A 51 -5.58 -3.86 -2.86
N ALA A 52 -5.01 -2.96 -3.67
CA ALA A 52 -5.76 -2.05 -4.53
C ALA A 52 -6.68 -2.81 -5.48
N VAL A 53 -6.19 -3.86 -6.13
CA VAL A 53 -6.98 -4.65 -7.09
C VAL A 53 -8.03 -5.49 -6.38
N PHE A 54 -7.61 -6.40 -5.49
CA PHE A 54 -8.52 -7.39 -4.93
C PHE A 54 -9.56 -6.80 -3.98
N SER A 55 -9.19 -5.83 -3.16
CA SER A 55 -10.15 -5.20 -2.24
C SER A 55 -11.15 -4.32 -2.99
N THR A 56 -10.73 -3.68 -4.10
CA THR A 56 -11.64 -2.91 -4.95
C THR A 56 -12.64 -3.83 -5.65
N ILE A 57 -12.17 -4.90 -6.30
CA ILE A 57 -13.06 -5.87 -6.96
C ILE A 57 -14.07 -6.43 -5.95
N ARG A 58 -13.63 -6.87 -4.78
CA ARG A 58 -14.53 -7.40 -3.73
C ARG A 58 -15.53 -6.38 -3.23
N ALA A 59 -15.10 -5.14 -3.02
CA ALA A 59 -15.98 -4.09 -2.53
C ALA A 59 -17.12 -3.78 -3.50
N PHE A 60 -16.84 -3.72 -4.80
CA PHE A 60 -17.87 -3.50 -5.82
C PHE A 60 -18.75 -4.74 -6.03
N ARG A 61 -18.15 -5.92 -6.12
CA ARG A 61 -18.90 -7.16 -6.37
C ARG A 61 -19.84 -7.54 -5.24
N ARG A 62 -19.44 -7.32 -4.00
CA ARG A 62 -20.29 -7.58 -2.84
C ARG A 62 -21.62 -6.82 -2.94
N GLU A 63 -21.61 -5.59 -3.42
CA GLU A 63 -22.86 -4.80 -3.57
C GLU A 63 -23.69 -5.25 -4.76
N VAL A 64 -23.02 -5.69 -5.83
CA VAL A 64 -23.71 -6.26 -6.98
C VAL A 64 -24.40 -7.58 -6.60
N GLU A 65 -23.71 -8.44 -5.85
CA GLU A 65 -24.19 -9.78 -5.47
C GLU A 65 -25.23 -9.74 -4.35
N SER A 66 -25.14 -8.75 -3.42
CA SER A 66 -26.12 -8.56 -2.35
C SER A 66 -27.38 -7.79 -2.74
N GLY A 67 -27.47 -7.31 -3.99
CA GLY A 67 -28.59 -6.49 -4.45
C GLY A 67 -28.64 -5.07 -3.83
N THR A 68 -27.66 -4.73 -2.95
CA THR A 68 -27.62 -3.42 -2.31
C THR A 68 -27.34 -2.29 -3.30
N LEU A 69 -26.75 -2.62 -4.46
CA LEU A 69 -26.56 -1.66 -5.55
C LEU A 69 -27.92 -1.11 -6.05
N GLU A 70 -28.91 -1.97 -6.23
CA GLU A 70 -30.24 -1.58 -6.70
C GLU A 70 -30.97 -0.72 -5.66
N MET A 71 -30.87 -1.09 -4.37
CA MET A 71 -31.42 -0.27 -3.28
C MET A 71 -30.73 1.11 -3.18
N ALA A 72 -29.40 1.17 -3.34
CA ALA A 72 -28.68 2.43 -3.33
C ALA A 72 -29.04 3.33 -4.51
N LEU A 73 -29.32 2.75 -5.67
CA LEU A 73 -29.74 3.46 -6.88
C LEU A 73 -31.25 3.83 -6.87
N ALA A 74 -32.06 3.26 -5.99
CA ALA A 74 -33.44 3.69 -5.76
C ALA A 74 -33.51 5.05 -5.04
N HIS A 75 -32.45 5.47 -4.34
CA HIS A 75 -32.33 6.83 -3.83
C HIS A 75 -31.90 7.80 -4.94
N PRO A 76 -32.16 9.12 -4.79
CA PRO A 76 -31.82 10.12 -5.81
C PRO A 76 -30.30 10.40 -5.89
N VAL A 77 -29.50 9.34 -5.96
CA VAL A 77 -28.03 9.40 -6.13
C VAL A 77 -27.69 9.05 -7.56
N SER A 78 -26.91 9.89 -8.22
CA SER A 78 -26.43 9.59 -9.56
C SER A 78 -25.51 8.37 -9.56
N ARG A 79 -25.66 7.46 -10.52
CA ARG A 79 -24.82 6.26 -10.67
C ARG A 79 -23.34 6.59 -10.76
N THR A 80 -23.03 7.67 -11.45
CA THR A 80 -21.67 8.20 -11.56
C THR A 80 -21.14 8.66 -10.21
N GLY A 81 -21.96 9.37 -9.43
CA GLY A 81 -21.62 9.82 -8.08
C GLY A 81 -21.33 8.64 -7.14
N PHE A 82 -22.17 7.60 -7.19
CA PHE A 82 -21.97 6.38 -6.42
C PHE A 82 -20.64 5.68 -6.79
N PHE A 83 -20.37 5.51 -8.09
CA PHE A 83 -19.13 4.91 -8.57
C PHE A 83 -17.89 5.68 -8.11
N LEU A 84 -17.90 7.01 -8.30
CA LEU A 84 -16.77 7.85 -7.91
C LEU A 84 -16.56 7.88 -6.40
N ALA A 85 -17.62 8.02 -5.61
CA ALA A 85 -17.54 8.02 -4.14
C ALA A 85 -16.93 6.70 -3.63
N LYS A 86 -17.30 5.57 -4.23
CA LYS A 86 -16.80 4.26 -3.84
C LYS A 86 -15.34 4.06 -4.27
N THR A 87 -14.98 4.50 -5.47
CA THR A 87 -13.60 4.47 -5.94
C THR A 87 -12.71 5.36 -5.06
N LEU A 88 -13.22 6.53 -4.65
CA LEU A 88 -12.51 7.42 -3.73
C LEU A 88 -12.32 6.76 -2.35
N GLY A 89 -13.35 6.08 -1.83
CA GLY A 89 -13.23 5.30 -0.59
C GLY A 89 -12.17 4.19 -0.69
N ALA A 90 -12.07 3.54 -1.85
CA ALA A 90 -11.03 2.57 -2.14
C ALA A 90 -9.63 3.20 -2.13
N LEU A 91 -9.50 4.37 -2.74
CA LEU A 91 -8.25 5.12 -2.78
C LEU A 91 -7.81 5.56 -1.37
N ILE A 92 -8.72 6.08 -0.55
CA ILE A 92 -8.40 6.47 0.83
C ILE A 92 -7.91 5.27 1.64
N ALA A 93 -8.56 4.11 1.50
CA ALA A 93 -8.12 2.89 2.18
C ALA A 93 -6.72 2.43 1.70
N TYR A 94 -6.46 2.53 0.41
CA TYR A 94 -5.13 2.26 -0.16
C TYR A 94 -4.08 3.25 0.37
N LEU A 95 -4.37 4.55 0.42
CA LEU A 95 -3.43 5.55 0.94
C LEU A 95 -3.13 5.34 2.43
N ALA A 96 -4.13 4.93 3.23
CA ALA A 96 -3.90 4.56 4.63
C ALA A 96 -2.96 3.35 4.76
N PHE A 97 -3.14 2.33 3.91
CA PHE A 97 -2.22 1.20 3.82
C PHE A 97 -0.80 1.64 3.44
N ALA A 98 -0.68 2.44 2.38
CA ALA A 98 0.60 2.92 1.88
C ALA A 98 1.35 3.75 2.94
N ALA A 99 0.63 4.60 3.67
CA ALA A 99 1.20 5.38 4.77
C ALA A 99 1.69 4.49 5.93
N THR A 100 0.94 3.41 6.26
CA THR A 100 1.33 2.46 7.31
C THR A 100 2.61 1.72 6.93
N VAL A 101 2.65 1.15 5.74
CA VAL A 101 3.81 0.40 5.22
C VAL A 101 5.02 1.34 5.10
N PHE A 102 4.85 2.53 4.53
CA PHE A 102 5.93 3.50 4.41
C PHE A 102 6.49 3.92 5.77
N ALA A 103 5.63 4.16 6.77
CA ALA A 103 6.07 4.51 8.12
C ALA A 103 6.86 3.38 8.78
N ALA A 104 6.42 2.14 8.67
CA ALA A 104 7.14 0.97 9.16
C ALA A 104 8.48 0.79 8.44
N GLY A 105 8.50 0.94 7.11
CA GLY A 105 9.71 0.89 6.29
C GLY A 105 10.74 1.94 6.67
N LEU A 106 10.31 3.16 7.00
CA LEU A 106 11.21 4.21 7.51
C LEU A 106 11.95 3.77 8.79
N VAL A 107 11.26 3.08 9.71
CA VAL A 107 11.87 2.55 10.94
C VAL A 107 12.93 1.51 10.59
N MET A 108 12.64 0.60 9.66
CA MET A 108 13.59 -0.44 9.25
C MET A 108 14.81 0.15 8.54
N VAL A 109 14.62 1.12 7.66
CA VAL A 109 15.72 1.82 6.97
C VAL A 109 16.58 2.63 7.94
N ALA A 110 15.97 3.32 8.91
CA ALA A 110 16.70 4.04 9.96
C ALA A 110 17.54 3.08 10.82
N GLY A 111 16.97 1.95 11.24
CA GLY A 111 17.68 0.91 11.97
C GLY A 111 18.87 0.34 11.18
N ALA A 112 18.65 0.05 9.89
CA ALA A 112 19.69 -0.44 9.00
C ALA A 112 20.83 0.58 8.80
N ALA A 113 20.52 1.88 8.72
CA ALA A 113 21.51 2.95 8.59
C ALA A 113 22.40 3.06 9.82
N ILE A 114 21.80 3.02 11.02
CA ILE A 114 22.52 3.03 12.28
C ILE A 114 23.37 1.77 12.43
N GLY A 115 22.80 0.59 12.15
CA GLY A 115 23.47 -0.69 12.24
C GLY A 115 24.67 -0.81 11.32
N GLY A 116 24.56 -0.36 10.07
CA GLY A 116 25.64 -0.38 9.11
C GLY A 116 26.84 0.47 9.53
N ALA A 117 26.60 1.62 10.16
CA ALA A 117 27.68 2.50 10.64
C ALA A 117 28.45 1.93 11.84
N ILE A 118 27.78 1.22 12.73
CA ILE A 118 28.38 0.71 13.99
C ILE A 118 28.86 -0.73 13.86
N ALA A 119 28.21 -1.56 13.02
CA ALA A 119 28.63 -2.95 12.76
C ALA A 119 30.07 -3.00 12.20
N ALA A 120 30.53 -1.93 11.56
CA ALA A 120 31.92 -1.77 11.15
C ALA A 120 32.89 -1.65 12.33
N GLN A 121 32.41 -1.36 13.55
CA GLN A 121 33.23 -1.08 14.74
C GLN A 121 33.08 -2.08 15.89
N ALA A 122 31.98 -2.78 16.03
CA ALA A 122 31.72 -3.53 17.25
C ALA A 122 30.79 -4.72 17.10
N GLY A 123 30.93 -5.75 16.59
CA GLY A 123 30.24 -7.06 16.71
C GLY A 123 28.83 -7.19 17.36
N ASP A 124 28.21 -6.09 17.79
CA ASP A 124 27.01 -6.04 18.62
C ASP A 124 25.75 -5.63 17.81
N ILE A 125 25.51 -6.35 16.71
CA ILE A 125 24.39 -6.13 15.79
C ILE A 125 23.04 -6.15 16.53
N ALA A 126 22.87 -7.03 17.51
CA ALA A 126 21.62 -7.18 18.26
C ALA A 126 21.22 -5.93 19.05
N ARG A 127 22.19 -5.17 19.60
CA ARG A 127 21.90 -3.94 20.35
C ARG A 127 21.43 -2.79 19.49
N ILE A 128 21.82 -2.80 18.23
CA ILE A 128 21.60 -1.69 17.30
C ILE A 128 20.29 -1.88 16.53
N TYR A 129 20.05 -3.08 16.01
CA TYR A 129 18.80 -3.42 15.36
C TYR A 129 17.65 -3.71 16.34
N GLY A 130 17.99 -4.07 17.59
CA GLY A 130 17.01 -4.49 18.59
C GLY A 130 15.83 -3.54 18.74
N PRO A 131 16.04 -2.24 18.97
CA PRO A 131 14.93 -1.30 19.14
C PRO A 131 14.06 -1.12 17.90
N CYS A 132 14.68 -1.02 16.71
CA CYS A 132 13.93 -0.89 15.45
C CYS A 132 13.19 -2.19 15.10
N PHE A 133 13.83 -3.34 15.31
CA PHE A 133 13.22 -4.64 15.13
C PHE A 133 12.05 -4.86 16.10
N ALA A 134 12.21 -4.47 17.38
CA ALA A 134 11.15 -4.51 18.37
C ALA A 134 9.98 -3.60 18.00
N ALA A 135 10.26 -2.41 17.45
CA ALA A 135 9.24 -1.49 16.96
C ALA A 135 8.48 -2.09 15.76
N GLY A 136 9.18 -2.70 14.81
CA GLY A 136 8.58 -3.40 13.67
C GLY A 136 7.73 -4.61 14.10
N LEU A 137 8.21 -5.45 15.00
CA LEU A 137 7.42 -6.52 15.60
C LEU A 137 6.22 -5.96 16.37
N GLY A 138 6.40 -4.85 17.07
CA GLY A 138 5.33 -4.13 17.75
C GLY A 138 4.23 -3.69 16.80
N ALA A 139 4.58 -3.23 15.62
CA ALA A 139 3.62 -2.86 14.58
C ALA A 139 2.81 -4.06 14.03
N ILE A 140 3.29 -5.29 14.23
CA ILE A 140 2.57 -6.52 13.88
C ILE A 140 1.80 -7.06 15.09
N VAL A 141 2.46 -7.23 16.24
CA VAL A 141 1.92 -7.95 17.40
C VAL A 141 0.91 -7.11 18.18
N LEU A 142 1.19 -5.82 18.41
CA LEU A 142 0.27 -4.94 19.16
C LEU A 142 -1.11 -4.81 18.51
N PRO A 143 -1.24 -4.56 17.20
CA PRO A 143 -2.54 -4.55 16.54
C PRO A 143 -3.31 -5.86 16.65
N LEU A 144 -2.62 -7.00 16.60
CA LEU A 144 -3.24 -8.32 16.74
C LEU A 144 -3.78 -8.52 18.16
N VAL A 145 -2.94 -8.29 19.17
CA VAL A 145 -3.30 -8.55 20.57
C VAL A 145 -4.33 -7.54 21.08
N VAL A 146 -4.07 -6.25 20.87
CA VAL A 146 -4.97 -5.18 21.33
C VAL A 146 -6.26 -5.15 20.51
N GLY A 147 -6.17 -5.40 19.19
CA GLY A 147 -7.35 -5.52 18.33
C GLY A 147 -8.25 -6.66 18.74
N ALA A 148 -7.69 -7.84 19.07
CA ALA A 148 -8.44 -8.98 19.58
C ALA A 148 -9.05 -8.71 20.98
N ALA A 149 -8.32 -8.03 21.86
CA ALA A 149 -8.83 -7.63 23.15
C ALA A 149 -10.00 -6.62 23.02
N LEU A 150 -9.87 -5.62 22.15
CA LEU A 150 -10.94 -4.64 21.91
C LEU A 150 -12.18 -5.27 21.26
N ASP A 151 -12.00 -6.24 20.37
CA ASP A 151 -13.11 -7.00 19.80
C ASP A 151 -13.86 -7.78 20.89
N ARG A 152 -13.13 -8.43 21.78
CA ARG A 152 -13.69 -9.23 22.86
C ARG A 152 -14.38 -8.41 23.97
N PHE A 153 -13.75 -7.30 24.39
CA PHE A 153 -14.20 -6.54 25.56
C PHE A 153 -15.05 -5.33 25.20
N ALA A 154 -14.69 -4.60 24.13
CA ALA A 154 -15.36 -3.38 23.70
C ALA A 154 -16.31 -3.57 22.49
N ARG A 155 -16.44 -4.81 21.98
CA ARG A 155 -17.25 -5.15 20.80
C ARG A 155 -16.90 -4.30 19.56
N CYS A 156 -15.66 -3.83 19.46
CA CYS A 156 -15.15 -3.14 18.29
C CYS A 156 -14.84 -4.18 17.20
N ARG A 157 -15.10 -3.82 15.95
CA ARG A 157 -14.76 -4.72 14.83
C ARG A 157 -13.24 -4.90 14.76
N PHE A 158 -12.75 -6.13 14.86
CA PHE A 158 -11.32 -6.47 14.91
C PHE A 158 -10.51 -5.84 13.78
N VAL A 159 -10.91 -6.06 12.52
CA VAL A 159 -10.09 -5.69 11.35
C VAL A 159 -9.83 -4.18 11.23
N PRO A 160 -10.84 -3.28 11.28
CA PRO A 160 -10.57 -1.84 11.20
C PRO A 160 -9.81 -1.32 12.42
N THR A 161 -10.03 -1.89 13.59
CA THR A 161 -9.34 -1.49 14.81
C THR A 161 -7.86 -1.89 14.76
N ALA A 162 -7.58 -3.13 14.36
CA ALA A 162 -6.21 -3.62 14.19
C ALA A 162 -5.46 -2.84 13.10
N PHE A 163 -6.14 -2.49 11.99
CA PHE A 163 -5.55 -1.66 10.93
C PHE A 163 -5.20 -0.25 11.44
N ALA A 164 -6.12 0.39 12.17
CA ALA A 164 -5.86 1.71 12.76
C ALA A 164 -4.72 1.68 13.78
N LEU A 165 -4.67 0.63 14.61
CA LEU A 165 -3.57 0.43 15.58
C LEU A 165 -2.23 0.21 14.86
N ALA A 166 -2.19 -0.59 13.80
CA ALA A 166 -0.99 -0.77 13.01
C ALA A 166 -0.47 0.56 12.44
N PHE A 167 -1.38 1.39 11.92
CA PHE A 167 -1.04 2.73 11.45
C PHE A 167 -0.47 3.60 12.57
N VAL A 168 -1.14 3.68 13.72
CA VAL A 168 -0.70 4.51 14.84
C VAL A 168 0.65 4.05 15.38
N VAL A 169 0.85 2.74 15.55
CA VAL A 169 2.13 2.18 16.05
C VAL A 169 3.26 2.44 15.05
N SER A 170 3.02 2.20 13.76
CA SER A 170 4.03 2.46 12.72
C SER A 170 4.37 3.93 12.62
N ALA A 171 3.38 4.83 12.65
CA ALA A 171 3.59 6.27 12.59
C ALA A 171 4.33 6.78 13.83
N ALA A 172 3.95 6.35 15.03
CA ALA A 172 4.62 6.72 16.27
C ALA A 172 6.08 6.23 16.28
N SER A 173 6.33 5.01 15.83
CA SER A 173 7.68 4.46 15.70
C SER A 173 8.50 5.24 14.68
N ALA A 174 7.91 5.62 13.54
CA ALA A 174 8.60 6.42 12.53
C ALA A 174 8.99 7.80 13.06
N VAL A 175 8.12 8.48 13.81
CA VAL A 175 8.43 9.76 14.45
C VAL A 175 9.56 9.63 15.46
N TRP A 176 9.66 8.50 16.15
CA TRP A 176 10.68 8.27 17.18
C TRP A 176 12.04 7.86 16.60
N PHE A 177 12.06 7.00 15.58
CA PHE A 177 13.28 6.39 15.06
C PHE A 177 13.80 7.00 13.76
N ALA A 178 12.92 7.59 12.93
CA ALA A 178 13.30 8.09 11.62
C ALA A 178 13.58 9.60 11.64
N ASP A 179 14.71 10.00 11.05
CA ASP A 179 15.01 11.40 10.82
C ASP A 179 14.10 12.00 9.75
N LEU A 180 13.71 13.27 9.94
CA LEU A 180 12.93 14.02 8.96
C LEU A 180 13.64 14.10 7.59
N ARG A 181 14.96 14.13 7.58
CA ARG A 181 15.78 14.13 6.36
C ARG A 181 15.64 12.82 5.59
N LEU A 182 15.62 11.68 6.30
CA LEU A 182 15.40 10.36 5.68
C LEU A 182 14.00 10.29 5.09
N ALA A 183 12.99 10.68 5.86
CA ALA A 183 11.61 10.71 5.40
C ALA A 183 11.42 11.59 4.16
N SER A 184 11.99 12.80 4.12
CA SER A 184 11.89 13.71 2.98
C SER A 184 12.59 13.21 1.72
N ARG A 185 13.64 12.40 1.85
CA ARG A 185 14.34 11.76 0.71
C ARG A 185 13.55 10.60 0.12
N LEU A 186 12.87 9.80 0.97
CA LEU A 186 12.15 8.60 0.53
C LEU A 186 10.70 8.89 0.16
N ALA A 187 10.08 9.95 0.70
CA ALA A 187 8.69 10.32 0.43
C ALA A 187 8.36 10.47 -1.07
N PRO A 188 9.20 11.11 -1.92
CA PRO A 188 8.89 11.23 -3.34
C PRO A 188 8.69 9.89 -4.03
N VAL A 189 9.49 8.88 -3.66
CA VAL A 189 9.39 7.52 -4.22
C VAL A 189 8.10 6.83 -3.75
N ALA A 190 7.77 6.95 -2.47
CA ALA A 190 6.52 6.39 -1.93
C ALA A 190 5.28 7.00 -2.60
N VAL A 191 5.28 8.32 -2.81
CA VAL A 191 4.20 9.02 -3.53
C VAL A 191 4.12 8.57 -4.99
N LEU A 192 5.24 8.35 -5.64
CA LEU A 192 5.32 7.86 -7.02
C LEU A 192 4.73 6.46 -7.14
N LEU A 193 5.05 5.56 -6.20
CA LEU A 193 4.47 4.22 -6.11
C LEU A 193 2.96 4.27 -5.85
N ALA A 194 2.52 5.22 -5.02
CA ALA A 194 1.10 5.44 -4.78
C ALA A 194 0.35 5.86 -6.06
N PHE A 195 0.91 6.76 -6.87
CA PHE A 195 0.33 7.12 -8.17
C PHE A 195 0.29 5.92 -9.12
N ALA A 196 1.35 5.13 -9.16
CA ALA A 196 1.38 3.94 -10.01
C ALA A 196 0.26 2.95 -9.66
N ALA A 197 -0.04 2.74 -8.37
CA ALA A 197 -1.11 1.85 -7.94
C ALA A 197 -2.53 2.42 -8.17
N MET A 198 -2.68 3.72 -8.40
CA MET A 198 -3.99 4.30 -8.75
C MET A 198 -4.51 3.79 -10.10
N VAL A 199 -3.63 3.45 -11.05
CA VAL A 199 -4.04 2.91 -12.36
C VAL A 199 -4.71 1.55 -12.21
N PRO A 200 -4.08 0.52 -11.62
CA PRO A 200 -4.75 -0.78 -11.41
C PRO A 200 -5.96 -0.69 -10.47
N LEU A 201 -5.99 0.25 -9.50
CA LEU A 201 -7.15 0.49 -8.68
C LEU A 201 -8.35 0.99 -9.49
N SER A 202 -8.15 1.99 -10.35
CA SER A 202 -9.21 2.53 -11.22
C SER A 202 -9.66 1.51 -12.27
N ALA A 203 -8.73 0.72 -12.81
CA ALA A 203 -9.04 -0.40 -13.69
C ALA A 203 -9.88 -1.47 -12.99
N ALA A 204 -9.52 -1.83 -11.76
CA ALA A 204 -10.27 -2.78 -10.94
C ALA A 204 -11.71 -2.31 -10.67
N ALA A 205 -11.88 -1.03 -10.36
CA ALA A 205 -13.19 -0.42 -10.18
C ALA A 205 -14.03 -0.52 -11.47
N ALA A 206 -13.46 -0.15 -12.63
CA ALA A 206 -14.14 -0.22 -13.92
C ALA A 206 -14.53 -1.65 -14.31
N PHE A 207 -13.59 -2.59 -14.24
CA PHE A 207 -13.79 -3.97 -14.68
C PHE A 207 -14.73 -4.77 -13.78
N SER A 208 -14.90 -4.35 -12.51
CA SER A 208 -15.82 -5.01 -11.56
C SER A 208 -17.27 -5.00 -12.01
N PHE A 209 -17.68 -4.08 -12.86
CA PHE A 209 -19.05 -4.03 -13.41
C PHE A 209 -19.22 -4.84 -14.70
N ARG A 210 -18.16 -5.05 -15.45
CA ARG A 210 -18.24 -5.74 -16.76
C ARG A 210 -17.92 -7.22 -16.69
N PHE A 211 -16.95 -7.60 -15.84
CA PHE A 211 -16.45 -8.97 -15.74
C PHE A 211 -16.82 -9.62 -14.41
N ARG A 212 -16.87 -10.96 -14.37
CA ARG A 212 -16.87 -11.72 -13.11
C ARG A 212 -15.57 -11.48 -12.34
N ALA A 213 -15.55 -11.77 -11.05
CA ALA A 213 -14.40 -11.47 -10.17
C ALA A 213 -13.05 -11.94 -10.76
N ASN A 214 -12.99 -13.18 -11.25
CA ASN A 214 -11.77 -13.73 -11.85
C ASN A 214 -11.38 -13.00 -13.14
N GLY A 215 -12.34 -12.68 -14.02
CA GLY A 215 -12.07 -11.92 -15.23
C GLY A 215 -11.60 -10.50 -14.96
N ALA A 216 -12.18 -9.83 -13.97
CA ALA A 216 -11.73 -8.50 -13.54
C ALA A 216 -10.31 -8.56 -12.97
N ALA A 217 -9.99 -9.56 -12.15
CA ALA A 217 -8.65 -9.75 -11.60
C ALA A 217 -7.62 -10.02 -12.70
N THR A 218 -7.97 -10.88 -13.67
CA THR A 218 -7.10 -11.18 -14.83
C THR A 218 -6.84 -9.93 -15.66
N ALA A 219 -7.88 -9.16 -15.99
CA ALA A 219 -7.75 -7.92 -16.74
C ALA A 219 -6.88 -6.89 -16.03
N CYS A 220 -7.01 -6.77 -14.69
CA CYS A 220 -6.13 -5.92 -13.88
C CYS A 220 -4.69 -6.46 -13.87
N GLY A 221 -4.50 -7.77 -13.80
CA GLY A 221 -3.19 -8.40 -13.90
C GLY A 221 -2.47 -8.04 -15.20
N VAL A 222 -3.18 -8.01 -16.32
CA VAL A 222 -2.63 -7.55 -17.61
C VAL A 222 -2.23 -6.07 -17.54
N VAL A 223 -3.07 -5.22 -16.97
CA VAL A 223 -2.74 -3.78 -16.79
C VAL A 223 -1.47 -3.63 -15.97
N VAL A 224 -1.34 -4.34 -14.85
CA VAL A 224 -0.13 -4.33 -14.01
C VAL A 224 1.08 -4.82 -14.79
N ALA A 225 0.95 -5.94 -15.51
CA ALA A 225 2.03 -6.50 -16.31
C ALA A 225 2.53 -5.53 -17.40
N LEU A 226 1.64 -4.76 -18.02
CA LEU A 226 2.00 -3.74 -19.00
C LEU A 226 2.67 -2.51 -18.36
N MET A 227 2.37 -2.23 -17.08
CA MET A 227 3.00 -1.13 -16.35
C MET A 227 4.40 -1.48 -15.82
N LEU A 228 4.66 -2.74 -15.48
CA LEU A 228 5.93 -3.17 -14.89
C LEU A 228 7.17 -2.75 -15.71
N PRO A 229 7.24 -2.94 -17.03
CA PRO A 229 8.39 -2.51 -17.82
C PRO A 229 8.59 -1.00 -17.80
N ALA A 230 7.50 -0.22 -17.84
CA ALA A 230 7.55 1.23 -17.76
C ALA A 230 8.07 1.73 -16.42
N MET A 231 7.79 0.99 -15.33
CA MET A 231 8.23 1.31 -13.98
C MET A 231 9.66 0.85 -13.70
N GLY A 232 10.07 -0.31 -14.20
CA GLY A 232 11.38 -0.92 -13.91
C GLY A 232 12.56 -0.05 -14.32
N GLY A 233 12.46 0.68 -15.42
CA GLY A 233 13.49 1.59 -15.89
C GLY A 233 13.65 2.87 -15.04
N TYR A 234 12.64 3.22 -14.25
CA TYR A 234 12.63 4.47 -13.48
C TYR A 234 12.86 4.27 -11.98
N PHE A 235 12.45 3.14 -11.41
CA PHE A 235 12.46 2.92 -9.96
C PHE A 235 13.75 2.30 -9.44
N LEU A 236 14.44 1.57 -10.27
CA LEU A 236 15.74 0.95 -9.97
C LEU A 236 16.90 1.76 -10.53
N SER A 237 16.64 3.02 -10.92
CA SER A 237 17.68 3.86 -11.51
C SER A 237 18.80 4.17 -10.50
N ASP A 238 20.00 4.35 -11.05
CA ASP A 238 21.24 4.65 -10.33
C ASP A 238 21.14 5.83 -9.34
N ALA A 239 20.17 6.74 -9.53
CA ALA A 239 19.96 7.88 -8.65
C ALA A 239 19.64 7.49 -7.20
N LEU A 240 18.84 6.43 -6.99
CA LEU A 240 18.54 5.92 -5.64
C LEU A 240 19.69 5.06 -5.09
N SER A 241 20.40 4.33 -5.96
CA SER A 241 21.54 3.51 -5.57
C SER A 241 22.74 4.38 -5.13
N ALA A 242 22.92 5.53 -5.74
CA ALA A 242 23.95 6.51 -5.40
C ALA A 242 23.62 7.38 -4.17
N GLY A 243 22.54 7.08 -3.42
CA GLY A 243 22.13 7.88 -2.26
C GLY A 243 21.42 9.19 -2.63
N GLY A 244 21.07 9.38 -3.89
CA GLY A 244 20.29 10.51 -4.39
C GLY A 244 18.83 10.48 -3.94
N SER A 245 18.11 11.56 -4.21
CA SER A 245 16.66 11.66 -4.02
C SER A 245 15.96 11.91 -5.35
N VAL A 246 14.75 11.37 -5.49
CA VAL A 246 13.89 11.69 -6.64
C VAL A 246 13.37 13.11 -6.45
N SER A 247 13.44 13.94 -7.49
CA SER A 247 12.94 15.31 -7.43
C SER A 247 11.41 15.34 -7.43
N TRP A 248 10.83 16.28 -6.68
CA TRP A 248 9.36 16.49 -6.68
C TRP A 248 8.82 16.90 -8.06
N GLY A 249 9.65 17.55 -8.90
CA GLY A 249 9.28 17.84 -10.28
C GLY A 249 9.04 16.58 -11.11
N TYR A 250 9.85 15.55 -10.90
CA TYR A 250 9.64 14.23 -11.53
C TYR A 250 8.36 13.56 -11.05
N VAL A 251 8.05 13.65 -9.75
CA VAL A 251 6.78 13.14 -9.19
C VAL A 251 5.59 13.82 -9.85
N GLY A 252 5.67 15.14 -10.06
CA GLY A 252 4.64 15.91 -10.77
C GLY A 252 4.45 15.45 -12.22
N LEU A 253 5.54 15.22 -12.96
CA LEU A 253 5.48 14.70 -14.33
C LEU A 253 4.88 13.28 -14.37
N ALA A 254 5.26 12.42 -13.44
CA ALA A 254 4.69 11.07 -13.34
C ALA A 254 3.19 11.10 -13.01
N ALA A 255 2.76 12.01 -12.13
CA ALA A 255 1.34 12.23 -11.84
C ALA A 255 0.57 12.66 -13.09
N LEU A 256 1.13 13.59 -13.88
CA LEU A 256 0.54 14.01 -15.16
C LEU A 256 0.49 12.87 -16.18
N ALA A 257 1.49 12.01 -16.22
CA ALA A 257 1.51 10.85 -17.11
C ALA A 257 0.51 9.74 -16.70
N THR A 258 0.26 9.57 -15.41
CA THR A 258 -0.69 8.57 -14.90
C THR A 258 -2.14 9.06 -14.93
N ALA A 259 -2.38 10.36 -14.83
CA ALA A 259 -3.72 10.96 -14.80
C ALA A 259 -4.60 10.55 -16.00
N PRO A 260 -4.14 10.56 -17.27
CA PRO A 260 -4.95 10.11 -18.41
C PRO A 260 -5.40 8.66 -18.29
N ALA A 261 -4.54 7.76 -17.82
CA ALA A 261 -4.89 6.35 -17.64
C ALA A 261 -5.94 6.17 -16.55
N VAL A 262 -5.80 6.87 -15.43
CA VAL A 262 -6.79 6.85 -14.33
C VAL A 262 -8.13 7.41 -14.83
N LEU A 263 -8.12 8.56 -15.53
CA LEU A 263 -9.32 9.17 -16.09
C LEU A 263 -9.99 8.25 -17.12
N PHE A 264 -9.23 7.61 -17.99
CA PHE A 264 -9.76 6.63 -18.95
C PHE A 264 -10.53 5.52 -18.25
N PHE A 265 -9.97 4.89 -17.21
CA PHE A 265 -10.66 3.83 -16.48
C PHE A 265 -11.86 4.34 -15.68
N LEU A 266 -11.82 5.55 -15.14
CA LEU A 266 -12.97 6.15 -14.47
C LEU A 266 -14.12 6.42 -15.44
N VAL A 267 -13.82 6.95 -16.63
CA VAL A 267 -14.84 7.15 -17.68
C VAL A 267 -15.40 5.83 -18.16
N LEU A 268 -14.54 4.85 -18.41
CA LEU A 268 -14.95 3.49 -18.81
C LEU A 268 -15.87 2.84 -17.76
N GLY A 269 -15.54 2.95 -16.48
CA GLY A 269 -16.34 2.43 -15.37
C GLY A 269 -17.72 3.09 -15.27
N THR A 270 -17.78 4.42 -15.47
CA THR A 270 -19.08 5.13 -15.51
C THR A 270 -19.92 4.70 -16.71
N GLY A 271 -19.31 4.38 -17.85
CA GLY A 271 -19.97 3.82 -19.02
C GLY A 271 -20.56 2.43 -18.74
N PHE A 272 -19.78 1.56 -18.10
CA PHE A 272 -20.25 0.20 -17.76
C PHE A 272 -21.41 0.20 -16.76
N ILE A 273 -21.41 1.07 -15.76
CA ILE A 273 -22.51 1.16 -14.80
C ILE A 273 -23.80 1.70 -15.44
N LYS A 274 -23.68 2.60 -16.43
CA LYS A 274 -24.84 3.13 -17.18
C LYS A 274 -25.41 2.10 -18.16
N GLY A 275 -24.56 1.33 -18.83
CA GLY A 275 -24.96 0.34 -19.82
C GLY A 275 -25.59 -0.95 -19.25
N ARG A 276 -25.57 -1.16 -17.94
CA ARG A 276 -26.09 -2.37 -17.30
C ARG A 276 -27.61 -2.49 -17.36
N ASP A 277 -28.34 -1.40 -17.57
CA ASP A 277 -29.81 -1.41 -17.67
C ASP A 277 -30.30 -1.62 -19.11
N ALA A 278 -29.41 -1.60 -20.08
CA ALA A 278 -29.77 -1.82 -21.50
C ALA A 278 -29.70 -3.30 -21.91
N ALA A 279 -29.32 -4.19 -21.00
CA ALA A 279 -29.22 -5.63 -21.17
C ALA A 279 -30.12 -6.39 -20.18
#